data_c1499c101ebccc19e1d367031ab802c4
#
_entry.id   c1499c101ebccc19e1d367031ab802c4
#
_cell.length_a   1.000
_cell.length_b   1.000
_cell.length_c   1.000
_cell.angle_alpha   90.00
_cell.angle_beta   90.00
_cell.angle_gamma   90.00
#
_symmetry.space_group_name_H-M   'P 1'
#
loop_
_entity.id
_entity.type
_entity.pdbx_description
1 polymer ?
#
loop_
_entity_poly.entity_id
_entity_poly.type
_entity_poly.pdbx_seq_one_letter_code
_entity_poly.pdbx_strand_id
1 'polypeptide(L)'
;TVAHDIAAQRNFEYIFGPVNYSFDRGNVHIVAMDNIIFPSHKDYSLGFRDDQVEWLRQDLSYVSKDKMVIFCVHIPMRASNNQNVQAVLELLKPFAEVHIMSGHTHYAENNTYDSHYEHVHGAACCAWWHSTINTDGTPNGYAIYKVKGATIDNWVYKATGFDPDFQI
;
A
#
# COMPACT_ATOMS: atom_id res chain seq x y z
N THR A 1 -2.94 4.87 18.43
CA THR A 1 -1.66 4.83 19.16
C THR A 1 -1.26 3.39 19.44
N VAL A 2 0.03 3.09 19.33
CA VAL A 2 0.65 1.77 19.50
C VAL A 2 0.25 1.05 20.81
N ALA A 3 -0.08 1.81 21.84
CA ALA A 3 -0.53 1.30 23.13
C ALA A 3 -1.75 0.37 23.08
N HIS A 4 -2.51 0.44 22.02
CA HIS A 4 -3.78 -0.24 21.88
C HIS A 4 -3.88 -1.01 20.55
N ASP A 5 -2.75 -1.42 20.00
CA ASP A 5 -2.67 -2.04 18.69
C ASP A 5 -3.63 -3.23 18.53
N ILE A 6 -3.57 -4.21 19.43
CA ILE A 6 -4.49 -5.37 19.39
C ILE A 6 -5.96 -4.94 19.47
N ALA A 7 -6.27 -3.93 20.29
CA ALA A 7 -7.62 -3.41 20.38
C ALA A 7 -8.03 -2.62 19.14
N ALA A 8 -7.10 -1.88 18.55
CA ALA A 8 -7.32 -1.16 17.29
C ALA A 8 -7.56 -2.14 16.13
N GLN A 9 -6.75 -3.18 16.01
CA GLN A 9 -6.93 -4.22 15.01
C GLN A 9 -8.28 -4.92 15.15
N ARG A 10 -8.67 -5.34 16.37
CA ARG A 10 -9.97 -5.96 16.63
C ARG A 10 -11.15 -5.05 16.29
N ASN A 11 -11.03 -3.75 16.57
CA ASN A 11 -12.06 -2.79 16.20
C ASN A 11 -12.17 -2.64 14.69
N PHE A 12 -11.04 -2.61 13.99
CA PHE A 12 -11.02 -2.61 12.53
C PHE A 12 -11.68 -3.87 11.96
N GLU A 13 -11.29 -5.05 12.46
CA GLU A 13 -11.82 -6.34 12.02
C GLU A 13 -13.33 -6.47 12.26
N TYR A 14 -13.80 -5.92 13.36
CA TYR A 14 -15.23 -5.91 13.69
C TYR A 14 -16.08 -5.08 12.71
N ILE A 15 -15.52 -3.99 12.20
CA ILE A 15 -16.22 -3.04 11.31
C ILE A 15 -16.01 -3.37 9.84
N PHE A 16 -14.79 -3.69 9.45
CA PHE A 16 -14.35 -3.77 8.06
C PHE A 16 -13.96 -5.19 7.61
N GLY A 17 -13.83 -6.14 8.51
CA GLY A 17 -13.36 -7.48 8.22
C GLY A 17 -11.84 -7.64 8.40
N PRO A 18 -11.25 -8.72 7.89
CA PRO A 18 -9.84 -9.06 8.14
C PRO A 18 -8.88 -7.96 7.67
N VAL A 19 -7.76 -7.80 8.38
CA VAL A 19 -6.70 -6.83 8.04
C VAL A 19 -5.88 -7.25 6.82
N ASN A 20 -5.90 -8.54 6.49
CA ASN A 20 -5.30 -9.06 5.26
C ASN A 20 -6.43 -9.66 4.43
N TYR A 21 -6.62 -9.15 3.22
CA TYR A 21 -7.65 -9.63 2.31
C TYR A 21 -7.26 -9.39 0.86
N SER A 22 -7.93 -10.11 -0.04
CA SER A 22 -7.79 -9.93 -1.48
C SER A 22 -9.12 -10.06 -2.18
N PHE A 23 -9.19 -9.53 -3.39
CA PHE A 23 -10.33 -9.71 -4.29
C PHE A 23 -9.94 -9.40 -5.73
N ASP A 24 -10.70 -9.96 -6.65
CA ASP A 24 -10.55 -9.71 -8.08
C ASP A 24 -11.53 -8.65 -8.59
N ARG A 25 -11.03 -7.80 -9.48
CA ARG A 25 -11.88 -6.95 -10.31
C ARG A 25 -11.41 -7.00 -11.77
N GLY A 26 -12.12 -7.76 -12.59
CA GLY A 26 -11.68 -8.04 -13.95
C GLY A 26 -10.32 -8.69 -14.01
N ASN A 27 -9.37 -8.08 -14.72
CA ASN A 27 -8.00 -8.58 -14.85
C ASN A 27 -7.04 -8.03 -13.78
N VAL A 28 -7.58 -7.51 -12.70
CA VAL A 28 -6.79 -7.00 -11.57
C VAL A 28 -7.07 -7.84 -10.34
N HIS A 29 -6.00 -8.27 -9.67
CA HIS A 29 -6.05 -8.86 -8.34
C HIS A 29 -5.57 -7.83 -7.32
N ILE A 30 -6.42 -7.49 -6.37
CA ILE A 30 -6.12 -6.47 -5.37
C ILE A 30 -5.88 -7.18 -4.04
N VAL A 31 -4.75 -6.89 -3.42
CA VAL A 31 -4.35 -7.42 -2.12
C VAL A 31 -4.15 -6.26 -1.17
N ALA A 32 -4.72 -6.33 0.01
CA ALA A 32 -4.46 -5.39 1.10
C ALA A 32 -3.89 -6.17 2.29
N MET A 33 -2.75 -5.72 2.80
CA MET A 33 -2.08 -6.35 3.93
C MET A 33 -1.60 -5.33 4.95
N ASP A 34 -1.71 -5.69 6.23
CA ASP A 34 -1.02 -4.99 7.29
C ASP A 34 0.47 -5.32 7.24
N ASN A 35 1.30 -4.29 7.11
CA ASN A 35 2.75 -4.43 7.09
C ASN A 35 3.44 -3.72 8.27
N ILE A 36 2.74 -3.63 9.40
CA ILE A 36 3.26 -3.04 10.62
C ILE A 36 3.38 -4.13 11.70
N ILE A 37 4.59 -4.32 12.18
CA ILE A 37 4.88 -5.23 13.31
C ILE A 37 5.13 -4.39 14.56
N PHE A 38 4.43 -4.71 15.63
CA PHE A 38 4.59 -4.09 16.95
C PHE A 38 5.31 -5.03 17.91
N PRO A 39 6.65 -4.94 18.03
CA PRO A 39 7.40 -5.77 18.96
C PRO A 39 7.15 -5.38 20.43
N SER A 40 6.76 -4.14 20.68
CA SER A 40 6.46 -3.64 22.02
C SER A 40 5.44 -2.50 21.99
N HIS A 41 5.04 -2.05 23.19
CA HIS A 41 4.02 -1.02 23.40
C HIS A 41 4.22 0.32 22.65
N LYS A 42 5.45 0.68 22.31
CA LYS A 42 5.77 1.97 21.68
C LYS A 42 6.60 1.85 20.42
N ASP A 43 6.99 0.65 20.06
CA ASP A 43 7.85 0.39 18.93
C ASP A 43 7.06 -0.25 17.80
N TYR A 44 7.35 0.16 16.59
CA TYR A 44 6.83 -0.50 15.40
C TYR A 44 7.90 -0.52 14.31
N SER A 45 7.77 -1.48 13.42
CA SER A 45 8.64 -1.61 12.25
C SER A 45 7.84 -2.08 11.03
N LEU A 46 8.38 -1.79 9.86
CA LEU A 46 7.93 -2.44 8.62
C LEU A 46 8.23 -3.93 8.69
N GLY A 47 7.30 -4.75 8.27
CA GLY A 47 7.49 -6.18 8.13
C GLY A 47 6.19 -6.95 7.97
N PHE A 48 6.34 -8.23 7.69
CA PHE A 48 5.24 -9.18 7.61
C PHE A 48 5.54 -10.38 8.49
N ARG A 49 4.53 -10.89 9.17
CA ARG A 49 4.64 -12.14 9.93
C ARG A 49 4.70 -13.33 8.97
N ASP A 50 5.23 -14.45 9.44
CA ASP A 50 5.36 -15.66 8.61
C ASP A 50 3.98 -16.20 8.14
N ASP A 51 2.96 -16.08 9.01
CA ASP A 51 1.58 -16.45 8.66
C ASP A 51 0.99 -15.58 7.55
N GLN A 52 1.35 -14.29 7.50
CA GLN A 52 0.94 -13.39 6.43
C GLN A 52 1.61 -13.74 5.09
N VAL A 53 2.90 -14.09 5.11
CA VAL A 53 3.63 -14.51 3.91
C VAL A 53 3.04 -15.82 3.36
N GLU A 54 2.71 -16.76 4.23
CA GLU A 54 2.10 -18.03 3.79
C GLU A 54 0.68 -17.82 3.25
N TRP A 55 -0.10 -16.96 3.90
CA TRP A 55 -1.41 -16.55 3.38
C TRP A 55 -1.29 -15.94 1.98
N LEU A 56 -0.38 -15.00 1.78
CA LEU A 56 -0.14 -14.36 0.47
C LEU A 56 0.32 -15.38 -0.57
N ARG A 57 1.21 -16.29 -0.21
CA ARG A 57 1.66 -17.39 -1.09
C ARG A 57 0.49 -18.23 -1.59
N GLN A 58 -0.39 -18.61 -0.66
CA GLN A 58 -1.57 -19.41 -0.99
C GLN A 58 -2.53 -18.62 -1.86
N ASP A 59 -2.83 -17.38 -1.51
CA ASP A 59 -3.72 -16.49 -2.27
C ASP A 59 -3.22 -16.33 -3.72
N LEU A 60 -1.97 -15.91 -3.90
CA LEU A 60 -1.37 -15.71 -5.22
C LEU A 60 -1.21 -17.01 -6.04
N SER A 61 -1.30 -18.20 -5.41
CA SER A 61 -1.28 -19.48 -6.12
C SER A 61 -2.54 -19.72 -6.97
N TYR A 62 -3.64 -19.08 -6.61
CA TYR A 62 -4.91 -19.14 -7.36
C TYR A 62 -5.04 -18.05 -8.43
N VAL A 63 -4.09 -17.13 -8.49
CA VAL A 63 -4.14 -15.96 -9.39
C VAL A 63 -3.34 -16.24 -10.66
N SER A 64 -3.96 -16.02 -11.81
CA SER A 64 -3.27 -16.12 -13.10
C SER A 64 -2.18 -15.05 -13.23
N LYS A 65 -1.00 -15.42 -13.76
CA LYS A 65 0.17 -14.55 -13.81
C LYS A 65 0.08 -13.43 -14.85
N ASP A 66 -0.91 -13.48 -15.71
CA ASP A 66 -1.26 -12.41 -16.67
C ASP A 66 -2.16 -11.31 -16.07
N LYS A 67 -2.66 -11.50 -14.84
CA LYS A 67 -3.34 -10.43 -14.12
C LYS A 67 -2.35 -9.41 -13.57
N MET A 68 -2.77 -8.16 -13.54
CA MET A 68 -2.10 -7.13 -12.75
C MET A 68 -2.38 -7.35 -11.26
N VAL A 69 -1.36 -7.20 -10.42
CA VAL A 69 -1.52 -7.16 -8.97
C VAL A 69 -1.38 -5.74 -8.45
N ILE A 70 -2.38 -5.26 -7.73
CA ILE A 70 -2.28 -4.05 -6.91
C ILE A 70 -2.14 -4.48 -5.46
N PHE A 71 -0.96 -4.20 -4.88
CA PHE A 71 -0.60 -4.57 -3.52
C PHE A 71 -0.63 -3.36 -2.61
N CYS A 72 -1.60 -3.28 -1.70
CA CYS A 72 -1.83 -2.14 -0.82
C CYS A 72 -1.26 -2.40 0.57
N VAL A 73 -0.39 -1.52 1.03
CA VAL A 73 0.24 -1.56 2.34
C VAL A 73 0.33 -0.14 2.93
N HIS A 74 0.66 -0.03 4.21
CA HIS A 74 0.80 1.28 4.85
C HIS A 74 2.21 1.86 4.70
N ILE A 75 3.25 1.11 5.07
CA ILE A 75 4.65 1.57 5.04
C ILE A 75 5.28 1.19 3.70
N PRO A 76 6.04 2.10 3.05
CA PRO A 76 6.76 1.78 1.82
C PRO A 76 7.71 0.60 1.95
N MET A 77 7.78 -0.23 0.91
CA MET A 77 8.54 -1.50 0.88
C MET A 77 10.06 -1.31 0.72
N ARG A 78 10.54 -0.09 0.65
CA ARG A 78 11.96 0.25 0.36
C ARG A 78 12.99 -0.24 1.38
N ALA A 79 12.56 -0.66 2.55
CA ALA A 79 13.45 -1.16 3.60
C ALA A 79 13.56 -2.70 3.53
N SER A 80 14.33 -3.19 2.56
CA SER A 80 14.47 -4.62 2.26
C SER A 80 15.00 -5.49 3.40
N ASN A 81 15.61 -4.91 4.42
CA ASN A 81 16.16 -5.63 5.57
C ASN A 81 15.12 -5.92 6.66
N ASN A 82 13.89 -5.48 6.49
CA ASN A 82 12.83 -5.76 7.44
C ASN A 82 12.25 -7.14 7.26
N GLN A 83 11.62 -7.65 8.32
CA GLN A 83 11.11 -9.00 8.37
C GLN A 83 10.21 -9.32 7.16
N ASN A 84 10.58 -10.34 6.40
CA ASN A 84 9.81 -10.91 5.28
C ASN A 84 9.48 -9.95 4.11
N VAL A 85 9.98 -8.73 4.07
CA VAL A 85 9.73 -7.79 2.96
C VAL A 85 10.22 -8.38 1.64
N GLN A 86 11.45 -8.91 1.62
CA GLN A 86 12.00 -9.55 0.42
C GLN A 86 11.20 -10.78 -0.01
N ALA A 87 10.73 -11.59 0.94
CA ALA A 87 9.91 -12.76 0.64
C ALA A 87 8.58 -12.37 -0.05
N VAL A 88 7.96 -11.27 0.40
CA VAL A 88 6.74 -10.73 -0.24
C VAL A 88 7.03 -10.21 -1.65
N LEU A 89 8.11 -9.45 -1.85
CA LEU A 89 8.51 -8.97 -3.17
C LEU A 89 8.76 -10.13 -4.16
N GLU A 90 9.42 -11.20 -3.70
CA GLU A 90 9.65 -12.40 -4.54
C GLU A 90 8.35 -13.15 -4.89
N LEU A 91 7.34 -13.16 -4.01
CA LEU A 91 6.03 -13.73 -4.31
C LEU A 91 5.27 -12.95 -5.40
N LEU A 92 5.49 -11.64 -5.47
CA LEU A 92 4.87 -10.77 -6.47
C LEU A 92 5.57 -10.84 -7.83
N LYS A 93 6.86 -11.16 -7.86
CA LYS A 93 7.73 -11.14 -9.06
C LYS A 93 7.22 -11.92 -10.27
N PRO A 94 6.52 -13.06 -10.15
CA PRO A 94 6.01 -13.80 -11.30
C PRO A 94 4.89 -13.13 -12.09
N PHE A 95 4.27 -12.06 -11.58
CA PHE A 95 3.17 -11.40 -12.25
C PHE A 95 3.64 -10.42 -13.30
N ALA A 96 2.87 -10.29 -14.39
CA ALA A 96 3.24 -9.47 -15.54
C ALA A 96 3.33 -7.98 -15.19
N GLU A 97 2.49 -7.50 -14.29
CA GLU A 97 2.47 -6.12 -13.82
C GLU A 97 2.09 -6.07 -12.34
N VAL A 98 2.89 -5.35 -11.53
CA VAL A 98 2.68 -5.20 -10.09
C VAL A 98 2.83 -3.74 -9.71
N HIS A 99 1.81 -3.20 -9.08
CA HIS A 99 1.81 -1.87 -8.47
C HIS A 99 1.60 -1.97 -6.97
N ILE A 100 2.55 -1.45 -6.21
CA ILE A 100 2.47 -1.33 -4.76
C ILE A 100 1.96 0.07 -4.43
N MET A 101 0.93 0.16 -3.61
CA MET A 101 0.35 1.42 -3.14
C MET A 101 0.66 1.58 -1.66
N SER A 102 1.38 2.62 -1.30
CA SER A 102 1.80 2.88 0.08
C SER A 102 1.72 4.37 0.44
N GLY A 103 2.00 4.70 1.70
CA GLY A 103 1.93 6.06 2.24
C GLY A 103 2.91 6.26 3.38
N HIS A 104 2.42 6.56 4.59
CA HIS A 104 3.17 6.65 5.84
C HIS A 104 4.16 7.81 5.95
N THR A 105 5.01 8.00 4.95
CA THR A 105 6.08 9.01 4.98
C THR A 105 5.58 10.43 4.82
N HIS A 106 4.36 10.61 4.32
CA HIS A 106 3.80 11.89 3.91
C HIS A 106 4.64 12.59 2.81
N TYR A 107 5.33 11.80 2.00
CA TYR A 107 6.03 12.24 0.79
C TYR A 107 5.37 11.62 -0.43
N ALA A 108 5.46 12.29 -1.57
CA ALA A 108 5.11 11.72 -2.85
C ALA A 108 6.38 11.14 -3.50
N GLU A 109 6.47 9.82 -3.55
CA GLU A 109 7.64 9.11 -4.07
C GLU A 109 7.21 8.00 -5.04
N ASN A 110 8.11 7.64 -5.93
CA ASN A 110 8.00 6.45 -6.77
C ASN A 110 9.26 5.61 -6.60
N ASN A 111 9.07 4.36 -6.22
CA ASN A 111 10.15 3.40 -6.05
C ASN A 111 10.01 2.25 -7.05
N THR A 112 11.11 1.65 -7.44
CA THR A 112 11.13 0.46 -8.28
C THR A 112 11.90 -0.66 -7.60
N TYR A 113 11.35 -1.87 -7.65
CA TYR A 113 11.95 -3.09 -7.11
C TYR A 113 11.95 -4.14 -8.22
N ASP A 114 13.05 -4.28 -8.95
CA ASP A 114 13.12 -5.14 -10.14
C ASP A 114 11.99 -4.84 -11.14
N SER A 115 10.93 -5.64 -11.11
CA SER A 115 9.75 -5.52 -11.97
C SER A 115 8.55 -4.83 -11.30
N HIS A 116 8.67 -4.41 -10.03
CA HIS A 116 7.56 -3.82 -9.29
C HIS A 116 7.69 -2.32 -9.21
N TYR A 117 6.56 -1.64 -9.26
CA TYR A 117 6.49 -0.20 -9.16
C TYR A 117 5.71 0.18 -7.90
N GLU A 118 6.32 0.94 -6.99
CA GLU A 118 5.66 1.44 -5.79
C GLU A 118 5.33 2.92 -5.92
N HIS A 119 4.06 3.23 -5.69
CA HIS A 119 3.53 4.57 -5.59
C HIS A 119 3.36 4.92 -4.11
N VAL A 120 4.20 5.79 -3.60
CA VAL A 120 4.07 6.35 -2.26
C VAL A 120 3.34 7.68 -2.37
N HIS A 121 2.22 7.80 -1.71
CA HIS A 121 1.41 9.02 -1.79
C HIS A 121 1.57 9.91 -0.57
N GLY A 122 1.61 11.21 -0.84
CA GLY A 122 1.49 12.24 0.19
C GLY A 122 0.16 12.09 0.95
N ALA A 123 0.15 12.55 2.19
CA ALA A 123 -1.02 12.40 3.05
C ALA A 123 -2.14 13.39 2.68
N ALA A 124 -3.38 12.92 2.68
CA ALA A 124 -4.56 13.78 2.58
C ALA A 124 -4.67 14.76 3.76
N CYS A 125 -4.07 14.44 4.91
CA CYS A 125 -4.00 15.29 6.10
C CYS A 125 -2.75 16.17 6.16
N CYS A 126 -1.91 16.18 5.12
CA CYS A 126 -0.62 16.89 5.08
C CYS A 126 0.30 16.50 6.25
N ALA A 127 1.02 17.48 6.80
CA ALA A 127 1.87 17.30 7.97
C ALA A 127 1.02 17.26 9.25
N TRP A 128 0.27 16.16 9.47
CA TRP A 128 -0.50 15.91 10.70
C TRP A 128 -1.52 17.01 11.03
N TRP A 129 -2.19 17.57 10.03
CA TRP A 129 -3.14 18.67 10.16
C TRP A 129 -2.54 20.02 10.61
N HIS A 130 -1.20 20.12 10.63
CA HIS A 130 -0.50 21.37 10.98
C HIS A 130 -0.19 22.27 9.78
N SER A 131 -0.38 21.78 8.56
CA SER A 131 -0.08 22.50 7.32
C SER A 131 -1.08 22.12 6.23
N THR A 132 -1.11 22.90 5.17
CA THR A 132 -1.85 22.62 3.93
C THR A 132 -1.01 21.89 2.88
N ILE A 133 0.27 21.67 3.19
CA ILE A 133 1.23 20.96 2.35
C ILE A 133 1.94 19.89 3.15
N ASN A 134 2.40 18.84 2.48
CA ASN A 134 3.28 17.81 3.04
C ASN A 134 4.70 18.34 3.21
N THR A 135 5.56 17.61 3.90
CA THR A 135 6.94 18.04 4.19
C THR A 135 7.83 18.15 2.96
N ASP A 136 7.50 17.46 1.89
CA ASP A 136 8.17 17.55 0.59
C ASP A 136 7.64 18.67 -0.33
N GLY A 137 6.68 19.45 0.16
CA GLY A 137 6.05 20.54 -0.59
C GLY A 137 4.84 20.13 -1.43
N THR A 138 4.51 18.85 -1.51
CA THR A 138 3.28 18.43 -2.20
C THR A 138 2.03 18.85 -1.43
N PRO A 139 0.97 19.33 -2.09
CA PRO A 139 -0.27 19.62 -1.41
C PRO A 139 -0.91 18.33 -0.89
N ASN A 140 -1.77 18.43 0.10
CA ASN A 140 -2.61 17.33 0.52
C ASN A 140 -3.52 16.90 -0.62
N GLY A 141 -3.69 15.59 -0.76
CA GLY A 141 -4.45 15.09 -1.91
C GLY A 141 -4.52 13.57 -1.95
N TYR A 142 -4.87 13.10 -3.12
CA TYR A 142 -5.00 11.68 -3.43
C TYR A 142 -4.75 11.43 -4.92
N ALA A 143 -4.40 10.21 -5.26
CA ALA A 143 -4.24 9.80 -6.65
C ALA A 143 -5.49 9.08 -7.18
N ILE A 144 -5.76 9.27 -8.45
CA ILE A 144 -6.79 8.53 -9.20
C ILE A 144 -6.09 7.75 -10.30
N TYR A 145 -6.20 6.44 -10.26
CA TYR A 145 -5.64 5.53 -11.25
C TYR A 145 -6.73 5.04 -12.21
N LYS A 146 -6.47 5.15 -13.50
CA LYS A 146 -7.32 4.56 -14.55
C LYS A 146 -6.70 3.25 -15.00
N VAL A 147 -7.44 2.17 -14.81
CA VAL A 147 -7.01 0.82 -15.17
C VAL A 147 -7.72 0.37 -16.42
N LYS A 148 -6.96 -0.20 -17.38
CA LYS A 148 -7.48 -0.78 -18.62
C LYS A 148 -6.91 -2.19 -18.80
N GLY A 149 -7.80 -3.18 -18.70
CA GLY A 149 -7.36 -4.58 -18.72
C GLY A 149 -6.54 -4.93 -17.50
N ALA A 150 -5.28 -5.28 -17.70
CA ALA A 150 -4.32 -5.62 -16.66
C ALA A 150 -3.17 -4.59 -16.55
N THR A 151 -3.43 -3.32 -16.89
CA THR A 151 -2.41 -2.25 -16.82
C THR A 151 -2.99 -0.96 -16.24
N ILE A 152 -2.14 -0.12 -15.68
CA ILE A 152 -2.46 1.27 -15.37
C ILE A 152 -2.29 2.10 -16.65
N ASP A 153 -3.41 2.56 -17.21
CA ASP A 153 -3.44 3.36 -18.44
C ASP A 153 -2.99 4.82 -18.18
N ASN A 154 -3.41 5.37 -17.05
CA ASN A 154 -3.06 6.73 -16.62
C ASN A 154 -3.32 6.91 -15.13
N TRP A 155 -2.65 7.88 -14.51
CA TRP A 155 -2.98 8.33 -13.19
C TRP A 155 -2.75 9.84 -13.04
N VAL A 156 -3.46 10.46 -12.12
CA VAL A 156 -3.35 11.87 -11.80
C VAL A 156 -3.40 12.08 -10.29
N TYR A 157 -2.65 13.05 -9.80
CA TYR A 157 -2.73 13.49 -8.42
C TYR A 157 -3.75 14.65 -8.31
N LYS A 158 -4.65 14.56 -7.37
CA LYS A 158 -5.66 15.58 -7.08
C LYS A 158 -5.40 16.22 -5.72
N ALA A 159 -5.06 17.49 -5.72
CA ALA A 159 -4.95 18.25 -4.49
C ALA A 159 -6.35 18.54 -3.90
N THR A 160 -6.51 18.28 -2.60
CA THR A 160 -7.75 18.66 -1.90
C THR A 160 -7.81 20.18 -1.69
N GLY A 161 -9.01 20.73 -1.81
CA GLY A 161 -9.19 22.19 -1.68
C GLY A 161 -8.95 23.00 -2.95
N PHE A 162 -8.59 22.34 -4.06
CA PHE A 162 -8.49 22.95 -5.39
C PHE A 162 -9.63 22.46 -6.28
N ASP A 163 -9.84 23.17 -7.38
CA ASP A 163 -10.79 22.76 -8.40
C ASP A 163 -10.50 21.30 -8.86
N PRO A 164 -11.51 20.43 -9.02
CA PRO A 164 -11.31 19.07 -9.48
C PRO A 164 -10.57 18.93 -10.82
N ASP A 165 -10.63 19.97 -11.66
CA ASP A 165 -9.92 20.01 -12.94
C ASP A 165 -8.48 20.50 -12.81
N PHE A 166 -8.10 21.04 -11.66
CA PHE A 166 -6.73 21.43 -11.37
C PHE A 166 -5.88 20.17 -11.11
N GLN A 167 -4.85 19.99 -11.92
CA GLN A 167 -3.90 18.86 -11.83
C GLN A 167 -2.50 19.41 -11.54
N ILE A 168 -1.76 18.66 -10.75
CA ILE A 168 -0.37 18.93 -10.42
C ILE A 168 0.51 17.95 -11.16
#